data_a700c563caf6404985b9addbb36cd4c6
#
_entry.id   a700c563caf6404985b9addbb36cd4c6
#
_cell.length_a   1.000
_cell.length_b   1.000
_cell.length_c   1.000
_cell.angle_alpha   90.00
_cell.angle_beta   90.00
_cell.angle_gamma   90.00
#
_symmetry.space_group_name_H-M   'P 1'
#
loop_
_entity.id
_entity.type
_entity.pdbx_description
1 polymer ?
#
loop_
_entity_poly.entity_id
_entity_poly.type
_entity_poly.pdbx_seq_one_letter_code
_entity_poly.pdbx_strand_id
1 'polypeptide(L)'
;MSRRETIKEKRSWLKNFFTHRQHPIMILSYTTKYMWLLAIPLAKYLIAAKFNFQSWFQAHWVDILTITFIFGYAFLRWIFVYYELEEDCIIAHTGYFGITRTKVYFAEISSLSLSQGYISRLIHSCAVYIDTDAKSLQNADIMLTLTKKRAFELYHFATAKCKNKPKYVYNSKKSLLVIFSLIFSSTLSGIIIVLSVLYEAYRIVGREAEEQILRRVNTEIAKVPVLAEVPEYILIAGGVLAGGWLISFLSNLMRHWNFSCTRCADLFIIRSGIGTRRRHVLYRDRVNYIDLRQSLLMKICKITSVSAHCTGYGKRRLEISALIPITTNGQVDRSLKMLMPKIPPVKSDISTGKADLGRFITIPLICTFIPIISGRGALYFFPNWKREITILVILTTIPLLWLVMVKAAAAFTTSIGFENGYCTLSYCKWYSFHKSIAALDRVSMVTVMQNPFQKISHTCAVRVYTNSESTDYHTVKGLNYDKVIKLLNRNGYAV
;
A
#
# COMPACT_ATOMS: atom_id res chain seq x y z
N MET A 1 -53.40 -23.54 11.32
CA MET A 1 -52.28 -22.72 10.80
C MET A 1 -52.05 -23.11 9.34
N SER A 2 -52.29 -22.22 8.40
CA SER A 2 -52.29 -22.54 6.95
C SER A 2 -50.83 -22.74 6.46
N ARG A 3 -50.65 -23.73 5.57
CA ARG A 3 -49.37 -24.04 4.87
C ARG A 3 -48.74 -22.81 4.24
N ARG A 4 -49.51 -21.76 3.94
CA ARG A 4 -49.05 -20.45 3.44
C ARG A 4 -48.39 -19.56 4.53
N GLU A 5 -48.85 -19.66 5.77
CA GLU A 5 -48.30 -18.91 6.90
C GLU A 5 -46.91 -19.47 7.31
N THR A 6 -46.77 -20.80 7.37
CA THR A 6 -45.51 -21.49 7.64
C THR A 6 -44.45 -21.22 6.56
N ILE A 7 -44.86 -21.07 5.29
CA ILE A 7 -43.93 -20.69 4.18
C ILE A 7 -43.52 -19.21 4.27
N LYS A 8 -44.45 -18.32 4.67
CA LYS A 8 -44.12 -16.90 4.92
C LYS A 8 -43.19 -16.73 6.12
N GLU A 9 -43.43 -17.42 7.23
CA GLU A 9 -42.57 -17.41 8.40
C GLU A 9 -41.18 -17.99 8.10
N LYS A 10 -41.08 -19.14 7.41
CA LYS A 10 -39.79 -19.69 6.97
C LYS A 10 -39.04 -18.75 6.02
N ARG A 11 -39.76 -18.07 5.11
CA ARG A 11 -39.13 -17.07 4.23
C ARG A 11 -38.68 -15.83 5.00
N SER A 12 -39.42 -15.39 6.00
CA SER A 12 -39.06 -14.26 6.85
C SER A 12 -37.83 -14.61 7.74
N TRP A 13 -37.82 -15.80 8.33
CA TRP A 13 -36.71 -16.31 9.12
C TRP A 13 -35.42 -16.46 8.27
N LEU A 14 -35.53 -17.10 7.11
CA LEU A 14 -34.38 -17.17 6.18
C LEU A 14 -33.89 -15.81 5.73
N LYS A 15 -34.78 -14.87 5.45
CA LYS A 15 -34.45 -13.53 5.07
C LYS A 15 -33.69 -12.81 6.23
N ASN A 16 -34.16 -12.95 7.46
CA ASN A 16 -33.49 -12.39 8.64
C ASN A 16 -32.14 -13.08 8.91
N PHE A 17 -32.06 -14.40 8.77
CA PHE A 17 -30.85 -15.19 8.93
C PHE A 17 -29.73 -14.75 7.99
N PHE A 18 -30.05 -14.50 6.71
CA PHE A 18 -29.06 -13.99 5.74
C PHE A 18 -28.84 -12.48 5.81
N THR A 19 -29.70 -11.73 6.52
CA THR A 19 -29.64 -10.27 6.55
C THR A 19 -28.43 -9.75 7.34
N HIS A 20 -28.07 -10.41 8.42
CA HIS A 20 -26.98 -9.99 9.32
C HIS A 20 -25.67 -10.75 9.06
N ARG A 21 -25.60 -11.62 8.04
CA ARG A 21 -24.40 -12.40 7.73
C ARG A 21 -23.57 -11.81 6.61
N GLN A 22 -22.32 -12.22 6.58
CA GLN A 22 -21.45 -11.92 5.46
C GLN A 22 -21.91 -12.60 4.18
N HIS A 23 -21.46 -12.09 3.04
CA HIS A 23 -21.75 -12.67 1.73
C HIS A 23 -21.20 -14.10 1.63
N PRO A 24 -21.93 -15.09 1.06
CA PRO A 24 -21.49 -16.49 0.98
C PRO A 24 -20.14 -16.71 0.28
N ILE A 25 -19.70 -15.77 -0.57
CA ILE A 25 -18.37 -15.80 -1.20
C ILE A 25 -17.21 -15.91 -0.18
N MET A 26 -17.46 -15.55 1.09
CA MET A 26 -16.48 -15.69 2.13
C MET A 26 -16.12 -17.15 2.42
N ILE A 27 -17.02 -18.09 2.19
CA ILE A 27 -16.75 -19.54 2.28
C ILE A 27 -15.59 -19.87 1.33
N LEU A 28 -15.69 -19.43 0.07
CA LEU A 28 -14.64 -19.62 -0.92
C LEU A 28 -13.33 -18.88 -0.53
N SER A 29 -13.43 -17.68 0.05
CA SER A 29 -12.26 -16.94 0.53
C SER A 29 -11.55 -17.64 1.70
N TYR A 30 -12.26 -18.31 2.58
CA TYR A 30 -11.68 -19.10 3.65
C TYR A 30 -11.02 -20.39 3.17
N THR A 31 -11.52 -20.97 2.07
CA THR A 31 -10.98 -22.22 1.51
C THR A 31 -9.84 -22.00 0.52
N THR A 32 -9.83 -20.90 -0.24
CA THR A 32 -8.90 -20.67 -1.37
C THR A 32 -7.44 -20.83 -0.98
N LYS A 33 -7.05 -20.45 0.23
CA LYS A 33 -5.65 -20.53 0.69
C LYS A 33 -5.11 -21.97 0.72
N TYR A 34 -5.98 -22.94 0.98
CA TYR A 34 -5.62 -24.36 1.14
C TYR A 34 -6.09 -25.23 -0.05
N MET A 35 -7.16 -24.82 -0.71
CA MET A 35 -7.75 -25.56 -1.83
C MET A 35 -6.83 -25.72 -3.03
N TRP A 36 -6.10 -24.67 -3.41
CA TRP A 36 -5.21 -24.74 -4.57
C TRP A 36 -4.10 -25.77 -4.43
N LEU A 37 -3.64 -26.01 -3.19
CA LEU A 37 -2.64 -27.02 -2.88
C LEU A 37 -3.11 -28.45 -3.21
N LEU A 38 -4.40 -28.74 -3.03
CA LEU A 38 -4.99 -30.07 -3.25
C LEU A 38 -5.78 -30.14 -4.56
N ALA A 39 -6.48 -29.10 -4.95
CA ALA A 39 -7.33 -29.10 -6.13
C ALA A 39 -6.54 -29.23 -7.45
N ILE A 40 -5.37 -28.59 -7.55
CA ILE A 40 -4.54 -28.69 -8.77
C ILE A 40 -3.98 -30.11 -8.96
N PRO A 41 -3.35 -30.75 -7.97
CA PRO A 41 -2.94 -32.15 -8.10
C PRO A 41 -4.10 -33.09 -8.44
N LEU A 42 -5.25 -32.97 -7.73
CA LEU A 42 -6.43 -33.77 -7.99
C LEU A 42 -6.95 -33.64 -9.43
N ALA A 43 -7.00 -32.41 -9.95
CA ALA A 43 -7.40 -32.17 -11.34
C ALA A 43 -6.40 -32.80 -12.33
N LYS A 44 -5.10 -32.70 -12.07
CA LYS A 44 -4.05 -33.33 -12.87
C LYS A 44 -4.20 -34.86 -12.92
N TYR A 45 -4.43 -35.48 -11.78
CA TYR A 45 -4.65 -36.93 -11.70
C TYR A 45 -5.94 -37.37 -12.38
N LEU A 46 -7.01 -36.56 -12.34
CA LEU A 46 -8.25 -36.84 -13.05
C LEU A 46 -8.05 -36.82 -14.57
N ILE A 47 -7.26 -35.87 -15.08
CA ILE A 47 -6.90 -35.80 -16.49
C ILE A 47 -6.03 -36.99 -16.87
N ALA A 48 -5.03 -37.36 -16.05
CA ALA A 48 -4.16 -38.54 -16.29
C ALA A 48 -4.96 -39.85 -16.28
N ALA A 49 -5.98 -39.98 -15.46
CA ALA A 49 -6.90 -41.10 -15.42
C ALA A 49 -7.89 -41.12 -16.59
N LYS A 50 -7.74 -40.25 -17.61
CA LYS A 50 -8.65 -40.12 -18.76
C LYS A 50 -10.13 -39.99 -18.35
N PHE A 51 -10.39 -39.21 -17.26
CA PHE A 51 -11.72 -39.00 -16.66
C PHE A 51 -12.41 -40.26 -16.13
N ASN A 52 -11.67 -41.33 -15.79
CA ASN A 52 -12.21 -42.46 -15.08
C ASN A 52 -12.42 -42.11 -13.60
N PHE A 53 -13.66 -41.70 -13.27
CA PHE A 53 -14.00 -41.22 -11.91
C PHE A 53 -13.90 -42.30 -10.84
N GLN A 54 -14.16 -43.55 -11.18
CA GLN A 54 -14.16 -44.65 -10.21
C GLN A 54 -12.75 -44.96 -9.70
N SER A 55 -11.82 -45.17 -10.60
CA SER A 55 -10.41 -45.41 -10.25
C SER A 55 -9.76 -44.18 -9.60
N TRP A 56 -10.10 -42.96 -10.08
CA TRP A 56 -9.63 -41.72 -9.52
C TRP A 56 -10.13 -41.52 -8.08
N PHE A 57 -11.42 -41.78 -7.81
CA PHE A 57 -12.00 -41.65 -6.47
C PHE A 57 -11.37 -42.64 -5.49
N GLN A 58 -11.17 -43.91 -5.90
CA GLN A 58 -10.52 -44.92 -5.07
C GLN A 58 -9.08 -44.56 -4.71
N ALA A 59 -8.35 -43.93 -5.64
CA ALA A 59 -6.97 -43.54 -5.41
C ALA A 59 -6.83 -42.27 -4.53
N HIS A 60 -7.80 -41.36 -4.56
CA HIS A 60 -7.70 -40.02 -3.95
C HIS A 60 -8.82 -39.69 -2.95
N TRP A 61 -9.49 -40.70 -2.38
CA TRP A 61 -10.61 -40.47 -1.44
C TRP A 61 -10.22 -39.65 -0.20
N VAL A 62 -8.97 -39.79 0.30
CA VAL A 62 -8.44 -39.04 1.45
C VAL A 62 -8.34 -37.55 1.12
N ASP A 63 -7.84 -37.22 -0.08
CA ASP A 63 -7.72 -35.82 -0.53
C ASP A 63 -9.10 -35.17 -0.68
N ILE A 64 -10.07 -35.92 -1.22
CA ILE A 64 -11.46 -35.47 -1.35
C ILE A 64 -12.10 -35.26 0.01
N LEU A 65 -11.89 -36.17 0.95
CA LEU A 65 -12.37 -36.04 2.33
C LEU A 65 -11.75 -34.80 3.00
N THR A 66 -10.45 -34.57 2.80
CA THR A 66 -9.75 -33.40 3.32
C THR A 66 -10.34 -32.11 2.75
N ILE A 67 -10.61 -32.03 1.46
CA ILE A 67 -11.28 -30.88 0.81
C ILE A 67 -12.69 -30.68 1.40
N THR A 68 -13.44 -31.76 1.57
CA THR A 68 -14.79 -31.71 2.16
C THR A 68 -14.74 -31.17 3.59
N PHE A 69 -13.77 -31.60 4.38
CA PHE A 69 -13.56 -31.10 5.74
C PHE A 69 -13.20 -29.60 5.76
N ILE A 70 -12.30 -29.16 4.85
CA ILE A 70 -11.94 -27.74 4.70
C ILE A 70 -13.18 -26.89 4.35
N PHE A 71 -14.02 -27.40 3.44
CA PHE A 71 -15.29 -26.72 3.08
C PHE A 71 -16.26 -26.68 4.26
N GLY A 72 -16.44 -27.81 4.96
CA GLY A 72 -17.28 -27.88 6.16
C GLY A 72 -16.83 -26.89 7.23
N TYR A 73 -15.53 -26.83 7.51
CA TYR A 73 -14.95 -25.85 8.42
C TYR A 73 -15.20 -24.40 7.96
N ALA A 74 -14.97 -24.10 6.69
CA ALA A 74 -15.20 -22.77 6.14
C ALA A 74 -16.69 -22.36 6.20
N PHE A 75 -17.59 -23.31 5.98
CA PHE A 75 -19.04 -23.12 6.08
C PHE A 75 -19.47 -22.85 7.53
N LEU A 76 -18.97 -23.63 8.49
CA LEU A 76 -19.20 -23.39 9.90
C LEU A 76 -18.71 -22.00 10.32
N ARG A 77 -17.47 -21.65 9.94
CA ARG A 77 -16.93 -20.33 10.21
C ARG A 77 -17.79 -19.21 9.64
N TRP A 78 -18.30 -19.37 8.42
CA TRP A 78 -19.21 -18.41 7.79
C TRP A 78 -20.51 -18.25 8.55
N ILE A 79 -21.07 -19.33 9.10
CA ILE A 79 -22.29 -19.31 9.92
C ILE A 79 -22.11 -18.47 11.18
N PHE A 80 -20.95 -18.55 11.83
CA PHE A 80 -20.70 -17.86 13.10
C PHE A 80 -20.25 -16.41 12.94
N VAL A 81 -19.89 -15.97 11.75
CA VAL A 81 -19.48 -14.58 11.48
C VAL A 81 -20.68 -13.76 11.00
N TYR A 82 -21.16 -12.87 11.84
CA TYR A 82 -22.30 -11.99 11.55
C TYR A 82 -22.10 -10.59 12.15
N TYR A 83 -22.93 -9.65 11.79
CA TYR A 83 -22.87 -8.28 12.30
C TYR A 83 -24.26 -7.76 12.65
N GLU A 84 -24.32 -6.87 13.62
CA GLU A 84 -25.52 -6.19 14.08
C GLU A 84 -25.35 -4.69 13.92
N LEU A 85 -26.37 -4.00 13.47
CA LEU A 85 -26.41 -2.55 13.38
C LEU A 85 -27.37 -2.04 14.45
N GLU A 86 -26.82 -1.30 15.41
CA GLU A 86 -27.55 -0.50 16.37
C GLU A 86 -27.61 0.95 15.87
N GLU A 87 -28.40 1.83 16.52
CA GLU A 87 -28.56 3.23 16.09
C GLU A 87 -27.23 4.00 16.08
N ASP A 88 -26.36 3.75 17.06
CA ASP A 88 -25.10 4.51 17.24
C ASP A 88 -23.84 3.68 16.99
N CYS A 89 -23.95 2.38 16.76
CA CYS A 89 -22.78 1.52 16.64
C CYS A 89 -23.00 0.32 15.70
N ILE A 90 -21.88 -0.26 15.26
CA ILE A 90 -21.83 -1.54 14.59
C ILE A 90 -21.14 -2.56 15.50
N ILE A 91 -21.76 -3.73 15.62
CA ILE A 91 -21.23 -4.85 16.38
C ILE A 91 -20.88 -5.95 15.38
N ALA A 92 -19.65 -6.40 15.36
CA ALA A 92 -19.21 -7.51 14.53
C ALA A 92 -18.83 -8.70 15.42
N HIS A 93 -19.45 -9.85 15.13
CA HIS A 93 -19.10 -11.12 15.72
C HIS A 93 -18.16 -11.84 14.77
N THR A 94 -16.90 -12.03 15.19
CA THR A 94 -15.82 -12.57 14.36
C THR A 94 -15.06 -13.67 15.12
N GLY A 95 -14.03 -14.23 14.47
CA GLY A 95 -13.21 -15.28 15.08
C GLY A 95 -13.79 -16.67 14.87
N TYR A 96 -13.24 -17.63 15.61
CA TYR A 96 -13.71 -19.00 15.62
C TYR A 96 -14.99 -19.07 16.45
N PHE A 97 -16.06 -19.62 15.88
CA PHE A 97 -17.38 -19.74 16.52
C PHE A 97 -18.01 -18.41 17.00
N GLY A 98 -17.60 -17.26 16.41
CA GLY A 98 -18.19 -15.95 16.76
C GLY A 98 -17.82 -15.43 18.16
N ILE A 99 -16.77 -15.97 18.75
CA ILE A 99 -16.37 -15.67 20.16
C ILE A 99 -15.92 -14.20 20.32
N THR A 100 -15.33 -13.60 19.24
CA THR A 100 -14.83 -12.23 19.31
C THR A 100 -15.94 -11.25 18.96
N ARG A 101 -16.36 -10.43 19.91
CA ARG A 101 -17.34 -9.36 19.73
C ARG A 101 -16.62 -8.02 19.70
N THR A 102 -16.66 -7.34 18.57
CA THR A 102 -16.08 -6.00 18.38
C THR A 102 -17.21 -4.98 18.21
N LYS A 103 -17.34 -4.04 19.13
CA LYS A 103 -18.30 -2.95 19.09
C LYS A 103 -17.60 -1.64 18.71
N VAL A 104 -18.05 -0.98 17.65
CA VAL A 104 -17.50 0.29 17.15
C VAL A 104 -18.60 1.32 17.05
N TYR A 105 -18.46 2.44 17.75
CA TYR A 105 -19.38 3.57 17.65
C TYR A 105 -19.13 4.37 16.39
N PHE A 106 -20.19 4.82 15.70
CA PHE A 106 -20.06 5.59 14.47
C PHE A 106 -19.32 6.92 14.65
N ALA A 107 -19.38 7.50 15.86
CA ALA A 107 -18.64 8.71 16.22
C ALA A 107 -17.13 8.51 16.29
N GLU A 108 -16.66 7.28 16.52
CA GLU A 108 -15.25 6.94 16.68
C GLU A 108 -14.60 6.45 15.39
N ILE A 109 -15.37 6.27 14.33
CA ILE A 109 -14.84 5.84 13.04
C ILE A 109 -13.88 6.90 12.49
N SER A 110 -12.65 6.50 12.21
CA SER A 110 -11.64 7.32 11.52
C SER A 110 -11.72 7.14 10.01
N SER A 111 -11.92 5.92 9.54
CA SER A 111 -12.05 5.61 8.13
C SER A 111 -13.07 4.50 7.84
N LEU A 112 -13.83 4.68 6.77
CA LEU A 112 -14.68 3.65 6.17
C LEU A 112 -14.24 3.41 4.73
N SER A 113 -13.84 2.20 4.43
CA SER A 113 -13.33 1.83 3.11
C SER A 113 -14.17 0.73 2.47
N LEU A 114 -14.62 0.96 1.24
CA LEU A 114 -15.32 0.01 0.39
C LEU A 114 -14.41 -0.43 -0.75
N SER A 115 -14.29 -1.73 -0.95
CA SER A 115 -13.48 -2.30 -2.03
C SER A 115 -14.26 -3.35 -2.80
N GLN A 116 -14.28 -3.23 -4.13
CA GLN A 116 -15.00 -4.13 -5.01
C GLN A 116 -14.12 -4.53 -6.20
N GLY A 117 -13.56 -5.75 -6.15
CA GLY A 117 -12.77 -6.34 -7.23
C GLY A 117 -13.62 -6.78 -8.42
N TYR A 118 -12.98 -7.32 -9.47
CA TYR A 118 -13.68 -7.85 -10.66
C TYR A 118 -14.67 -8.96 -10.31
N ILE A 119 -14.20 -10.00 -9.61
CA ILE A 119 -15.03 -11.13 -9.18
C ILE A 119 -16.15 -10.64 -8.26
N SER A 120 -15.83 -9.77 -7.30
CA SER A 120 -16.80 -9.19 -6.37
C SER A 120 -17.91 -8.40 -7.08
N ARG A 121 -17.63 -7.83 -8.25
CA ARG A 121 -18.66 -7.15 -9.08
C ARG A 121 -19.63 -8.13 -9.72
N LEU A 122 -19.12 -9.25 -10.25
CA LEU A 122 -19.95 -10.28 -10.86
C LEU A 122 -20.93 -10.90 -9.84
N ILE A 123 -20.45 -11.12 -8.62
CA ILE A 123 -21.23 -11.74 -7.53
C ILE A 123 -21.95 -10.71 -6.66
N HIS A 124 -21.93 -9.42 -7.02
CA HIS A 124 -22.59 -8.34 -6.28
C HIS A 124 -22.13 -8.24 -4.80
N SER A 125 -20.90 -8.65 -4.49
CA SER A 125 -20.28 -8.52 -3.17
C SER A 125 -19.43 -7.25 -3.06
N CYS A 126 -19.19 -6.76 -1.85
CA CYS A 126 -18.34 -5.63 -1.54
C CYS A 126 -17.65 -5.85 -0.20
N ALA A 127 -16.35 -5.69 -0.15
CA ALA A 127 -15.60 -5.71 1.10
C ALA A 127 -15.69 -4.34 1.76
N VAL A 128 -16.10 -4.32 3.01
CA VAL A 128 -16.25 -3.15 3.88
C VAL A 128 -15.22 -3.25 4.99
N TYR A 129 -14.54 -2.17 5.25
CA TYR A 129 -13.53 -2.08 6.30
C TYR A 129 -13.80 -0.81 7.09
N ILE A 130 -13.83 -0.96 8.40
CA ILE A 130 -14.10 0.10 9.35
C ILE A 130 -12.92 0.14 10.31
N ASP A 131 -12.33 1.30 10.46
CA ASP A 131 -11.23 1.55 11.37
C ASP A 131 -11.57 2.73 12.29
N THR A 132 -11.20 2.60 13.55
CA THR A 132 -11.28 3.67 14.57
C THR A 132 -9.93 4.39 14.68
N ASP A 133 -9.82 5.33 15.60
CA ASP A 133 -8.56 6.02 15.87
C ASP A 133 -7.60 5.18 16.76
N ALA A 134 -8.04 4.01 17.20
CA ALA A 134 -7.21 3.07 17.94
C ALA A 134 -6.25 2.34 16.99
N LYS A 135 -4.97 2.29 17.35
CA LYS A 135 -3.96 1.55 16.59
C LYS A 135 -4.18 0.05 16.79
N SER A 136 -4.56 -0.65 15.74
CA SER A 136 -4.77 -2.10 15.74
C SER A 136 -3.68 -2.80 14.93
N LEU A 137 -3.21 -3.96 15.41
CA LEU A 137 -2.30 -4.83 14.67
C LEU A 137 -2.99 -5.57 13.52
N GLN A 138 -4.31 -5.55 13.47
CA GLN A 138 -5.11 -6.18 12.43
C GLN A 138 -5.22 -5.28 11.20
N ASN A 139 -5.64 -5.87 10.06
CA ASN A 139 -5.82 -5.14 8.81
C ASN A 139 -6.95 -4.09 8.85
N ALA A 140 -7.92 -4.24 9.74
CA ALA A 140 -8.98 -3.30 10.08
C ALA A 140 -9.63 -3.75 11.39
N ASP A 141 -10.27 -2.82 12.15
CA ASP A 141 -10.97 -3.15 13.38
C ASP A 141 -12.19 -4.03 13.09
N ILE A 142 -12.93 -3.69 12.03
CA ILE A 142 -14.01 -4.52 11.49
C ILE A 142 -13.80 -4.73 9.99
N MET A 143 -13.79 -6.00 9.57
CA MET A 143 -13.69 -6.39 8.17
C MET A 143 -14.88 -7.30 7.82
N LEU A 144 -15.74 -6.83 6.92
CA LEU A 144 -16.94 -7.53 6.49
C LEU A 144 -17.00 -7.60 4.97
N THR A 145 -17.45 -8.72 4.43
CA THR A 145 -17.83 -8.82 3.02
C THR A 145 -19.34 -8.91 2.92
N LEU A 146 -19.95 -7.84 2.40
CA LEU A 146 -21.39 -7.67 2.35
C LEU A 146 -21.89 -7.72 0.91
N THR A 147 -23.23 -7.83 0.74
CA THR A 147 -23.84 -7.54 -0.55
C THR A 147 -23.65 -6.06 -0.89
N LYS A 148 -23.51 -5.75 -2.18
CA LYS A 148 -23.34 -4.38 -2.65
C LYS A 148 -24.39 -3.42 -2.04
N LYS A 149 -25.66 -3.81 -2.00
CA LYS A 149 -26.76 -3.00 -1.46
C LYS A 149 -26.47 -2.58 -0.01
N ARG A 150 -26.16 -3.53 0.86
CA ARG A 150 -25.88 -3.27 2.28
C ARG A 150 -24.60 -2.49 2.53
N ALA A 151 -23.54 -2.79 1.78
CA ALA A 151 -22.30 -2.01 1.85
C ALA A 151 -22.56 -0.53 1.51
N PHE A 152 -23.46 -0.26 0.56
CA PHE A 152 -23.84 1.11 0.22
C PHE A 152 -24.78 1.75 1.24
N GLU A 153 -25.64 1.00 1.90
CA GLU A 153 -26.47 1.49 3.03
C GLU A 153 -25.57 1.97 4.17
N LEU A 154 -24.56 1.18 4.58
CA LEU A 154 -23.54 1.60 5.56
C LEU A 154 -22.77 2.84 5.09
N TYR A 155 -22.39 2.89 3.83
CA TYR A 155 -21.73 4.06 3.26
C TYR A 155 -22.62 5.30 3.32
N HIS A 156 -23.88 5.18 2.97
CA HIS A 156 -24.86 6.29 3.07
C HIS A 156 -25.07 6.73 4.50
N PHE A 157 -25.10 5.80 5.45
CA PHE A 157 -25.19 6.12 6.86
C PHE A 157 -23.97 6.92 7.34
N ALA A 158 -22.77 6.47 7.06
CA ALA A 158 -21.53 7.16 7.39
C ALA A 158 -21.41 8.53 6.68
N THR A 159 -22.01 8.68 5.50
CA THR A 159 -22.01 9.94 4.73
C THR A 159 -23.28 10.76 4.91
N ALA A 160 -24.20 10.38 5.81
CA ALA A 160 -25.48 11.08 6.02
C ALA A 160 -25.28 12.56 6.43
N LYS A 161 -24.20 12.86 7.16
CA LYS A 161 -23.79 14.23 7.47
C LYS A 161 -23.40 15.07 6.24
N CYS A 162 -23.22 14.42 5.08
CA CYS A 162 -22.83 15.04 3.80
C CYS A 162 -24.02 15.37 2.89
N LYS A 163 -25.20 15.65 3.47
CA LYS A 163 -26.40 16.05 2.70
C LYS A 163 -26.23 17.38 1.94
N ASN A 164 -25.22 18.18 2.29
CA ASN A 164 -24.90 19.45 1.64
C ASN A 164 -24.10 19.22 0.35
N LYS A 165 -24.22 20.15 -0.63
CA LYS A 165 -23.43 20.13 -1.86
C LYS A 165 -21.92 20.02 -1.57
N PRO A 166 -21.17 19.27 -2.37
CA PRO A 166 -19.73 19.15 -2.20
C PRO A 166 -19.07 20.53 -2.26
N LYS A 167 -18.25 20.86 -1.26
CA LYS A 167 -17.56 22.16 -1.19
C LYS A 167 -16.40 22.26 -2.20
N TYR A 168 -15.77 21.13 -2.50
CA TYR A 168 -14.66 21.06 -3.45
C TYR A 168 -14.49 19.63 -4.00
N VAL A 169 -14.18 19.52 -5.28
CA VAL A 169 -13.91 18.24 -5.96
C VAL A 169 -12.58 18.36 -6.67
N TYR A 170 -11.62 17.52 -6.29
CA TYR A 170 -10.36 17.34 -7.00
C TYR A 170 -10.44 16.12 -7.90
N ASN A 171 -10.13 16.30 -9.18
CA ASN A 171 -10.01 15.23 -10.17
C ASN A 171 -8.58 15.19 -10.71
N SER A 172 -7.93 14.04 -10.66
CA SER A 172 -6.58 13.88 -11.23
C SER A 172 -6.61 13.87 -12.75
N LYS A 173 -5.69 14.63 -13.38
CA LYS A 173 -5.48 14.56 -14.82
C LYS A 173 -4.89 13.20 -15.21
N LYS A 174 -5.43 12.57 -16.27
CA LYS A 174 -5.00 11.22 -16.71
C LYS A 174 -3.52 11.18 -17.09
N SER A 175 -2.99 12.19 -17.78
CA SER A 175 -1.57 12.28 -18.12
C SER A 175 -0.65 12.28 -16.90
N LEU A 176 -1.02 13.00 -15.83
CA LEU A 176 -0.26 13.02 -14.60
C LEU A 176 -0.30 11.66 -13.88
N LEU A 177 -1.44 10.93 -13.95
CA LEU A 177 -1.56 9.58 -13.38
C LEU A 177 -0.65 8.57 -14.11
N VAL A 178 -0.45 8.69 -15.42
CA VAL A 178 0.51 7.87 -16.16
C VAL A 178 1.93 8.14 -15.66
N ILE A 179 2.34 9.41 -15.54
CA ILE A 179 3.66 9.80 -15.02
C ILE A 179 3.84 9.30 -13.57
N PHE A 180 2.82 9.45 -12.74
CA PHE A 180 2.83 8.95 -11.37
C PHE A 180 3.04 7.44 -11.32
N SER A 181 2.29 6.69 -12.13
CA SER A 181 2.36 5.23 -12.17
C SER A 181 3.73 4.75 -12.66
N LEU A 182 4.35 5.48 -13.60
CA LEU A 182 5.67 5.20 -14.11
C LEU A 182 6.76 5.42 -13.04
N ILE A 183 6.69 6.52 -12.29
CA ILE A 183 7.67 6.86 -11.24
C ILE A 183 7.51 5.95 -10.00
N PHE A 184 6.27 5.60 -9.65
CA PHE A 184 5.96 4.80 -8.46
C PHE A 184 5.83 3.29 -8.74
N SER A 185 6.11 2.83 -9.96
CA SER A 185 6.14 1.39 -10.23
C SER A 185 7.30 0.73 -9.47
N SER A 186 6.99 -0.30 -8.69
CA SER A 186 7.96 -1.08 -7.96
C SER A 186 8.34 -2.33 -8.75
N THR A 187 9.53 -2.37 -9.32
CA THR A 187 10.03 -3.53 -10.08
C THR A 187 9.99 -4.80 -9.23
N LEU A 188 10.39 -4.72 -7.95
CA LEU A 188 10.42 -5.87 -7.06
C LEU A 188 9.05 -6.53 -6.86
N SER A 189 7.98 -5.73 -6.68
CA SER A 189 6.63 -6.29 -6.52
C SER A 189 6.13 -6.96 -7.80
N GLY A 190 6.49 -6.42 -8.96
CA GLY A 190 6.17 -6.99 -10.25
C GLY A 190 6.96 -8.28 -10.52
N ILE A 191 8.24 -8.33 -10.19
CA ILE A 191 9.08 -9.53 -10.31
C ILE A 191 8.47 -10.68 -9.51
N ILE A 192 8.06 -10.45 -8.26
CA ILE A 192 7.43 -11.47 -7.43
C ILE A 192 6.18 -12.05 -8.13
N ILE A 193 5.37 -11.19 -8.75
CA ILE A 193 4.18 -11.63 -9.49
C ILE A 193 4.59 -12.45 -10.73
N VAL A 194 5.56 -11.97 -11.52
CA VAL A 194 6.05 -12.69 -12.72
C VAL A 194 6.60 -14.05 -12.33
N LEU A 195 7.49 -14.11 -11.34
CA LEU A 195 8.07 -15.36 -10.87
C LEU A 195 7.02 -16.33 -10.31
N SER A 196 6.01 -15.81 -9.60
CA SER A 196 4.90 -16.64 -9.09
C SER A 196 4.08 -17.24 -10.24
N VAL A 197 3.79 -16.44 -11.27
CA VAL A 197 3.05 -16.92 -12.46
C VAL A 197 3.89 -17.92 -13.25
N LEU A 198 5.18 -17.65 -13.46
CA LEU A 198 6.09 -18.57 -14.16
C LEU A 198 6.23 -19.89 -13.39
N TYR A 199 6.37 -19.85 -12.07
CA TYR A 199 6.43 -21.04 -11.22
C TYR A 199 5.16 -21.89 -11.30
N GLU A 200 3.98 -21.26 -11.23
CA GLU A 200 2.71 -21.98 -11.38
C GLU A 200 2.52 -22.51 -12.81
N ALA A 201 2.90 -21.72 -13.83
CA ALA A 201 2.87 -22.18 -15.22
C ALA A 201 3.77 -23.41 -15.43
N TYR A 202 5.00 -23.38 -14.93
CA TYR A 202 5.92 -24.52 -14.95
C TYR A 202 5.33 -25.76 -14.28
N ARG A 203 4.69 -25.58 -13.12
CA ARG A 203 4.05 -26.67 -12.37
C ARG A 203 2.88 -27.32 -13.13
N ILE A 204 2.14 -26.54 -13.94
CA ILE A 204 0.99 -27.02 -14.71
C ILE A 204 1.42 -27.65 -16.04
N VAL A 205 2.31 -27.02 -16.76
CA VAL A 205 2.62 -27.32 -18.17
C VAL A 205 3.76 -28.34 -18.31
N GLY A 206 4.69 -28.38 -17.35
CA GLY A 206 5.81 -29.31 -17.32
C GLY A 206 7.01 -28.89 -18.19
N ARG A 207 8.10 -29.69 -18.16
CA ARG A 207 9.38 -29.39 -18.81
C ARG A 207 9.32 -29.29 -20.33
N GLU A 208 8.52 -30.11 -20.99
CA GLU A 208 8.48 -30.16 -22.44
C GLU A 208 8.02 -28.85 -23.08
N ALA A 209 7.02 -28.20 -22.47
CA ALA A 209 6.54 -26.93 -22.97
C ALA A 209 7.47 -25.76 -22.61
N GLU A 210 8.20 -25.84 -21.50
CA GLU A 210 9.26 -24.89 -21.17
C GLU A 210 10.33 -24.86 -22.25
N GLU A 211 10.83 -26.03 -22.66
CA GLU A 211 11.83 -26.13 -23.71
C GLU A 211 11.34 -25.60 -25.06
N GLN A 212 10.08 -25.83 -25.41
CA GLN A 212 9.49 -25.30 -26.64
C GLN A 212 9.37 -23.76 -26.59
N ILE A 213 8.95 -23.20 -25.45
CA ILE A 213 8.86 -21.74 -25.27
C ILE A 213 10.24 -21.10 -25.33
N LEU A 214 11.23 -21.66 -24.61
CA LEU A 214 12.61 -21.18 -24.63
C LEU A 214 13.22 -21.23 -26.03
N ARG A 215 13.03 -22.33 -26.77
CA ARG A 215 13.51 -22.45 -28.17
C ARG A 215 12.88 -21.37 -29.07
N ARG A 216 11.57 -21.09 -28.95
CA ARG A 216 10.92 -20.02 -29.71
C ARG A 216 11.45 -18.65 -29.34
N VAL A 217 11.58 -18.34 -28.06
CA VAL A 217 12.12 -17.08 -27.56
C VAL A 217 13.55 -16.87 -28.07
N ASN A 218 14.42 -17.89 -28.00
CA ASN A 218 15.79 -17.82 -28.49
C ASN A 218 15.85 -17.63 -30.02
N THR A 219 14.96 -18.27 -30.77
CA THR A 219 14.88 -18.08 -32.22
C THR A 219 14.48 -16.64 -32.59
N GLU A 220 13.54 -16.04 -31.86
CA GLU A 220 13.14 -14.66 -32.10
C GLU A 220 14.20 -13.65 -31.66
N ILE A 221 14.89 -13.91 -30.54
CA ILE A 221 16.01 -13.07 -30.05
C ILE A 221 17.18 -13.10 -31.02
N ALA A 222 17.51 -14.26 -31.60
CA ALA A 222 18.60 -14.38 -32.57
C ALA A 222 18.40 -13.55 -33.86
N LYS A 223 17.18 -13.15 -34.16
CA LYS A 223 16.88 -12.25 -35.28
C LYS A 223 17.32 -10.80 -35.04
N VAL A 224 17.60 -10.43 -33.77
CA VAL A 224 18.02 -9.06 -33.41
C VAL A 224 19.53 -9.08 -33.12
N PRO A 225 20.39 -8.54 -34.01
CA PRO A 225 21.86 -8.69 -33.91
C PRO A 225 22.44 -8.20 -32.58
N VAL A 226 21.91 -7.09 -32.04
CA VAL A 226 22.35 -6.53 -30.76
C VAL A 226 22.05 -7.45 -29.56
N LEU A 227 20.99 -8.24 -29.63
CA LEU A 227 20.58 -9.17 -28.57
C LEU A 227 21.29 -10.53 -28.68
N ALA A 228 21.70 -10.92 -29.88
CA ALA A 228 22.39 -12.19 -30.16
C ALA A 228 23.75 -12.30 -29.45
N GLU A 229 24.42 -11.17 -29.19
CA GLU A 229 25.69 -11.12 -28.45
C GLU A 229 25.51 -11.16 -26.92
N VAL A 230 24.28 -11.03 -26.40
CA VAL A 230 24.00 -11.02 -24.96
C VAL A 230 23.77 -12.45 -24.47
N PRO A 231 24.40 -12.89 -23.36
CA PRO A 231 24.14 -14.20 -22.77
C PRO A 231 22.65 -14.43 -22.45
N GLU A 232 22.15 -15.61 -22.73
CA GLU A 232 20.75 -15.99 -22.59
C GLU A 232 20.19 -15.70 -21.19
N TYR A 233 20.94 -16.02 -20.12
CA TYR A 233 20.52 -15.76 -18.75
C TYR A 233 20.33 -14.27 -18.43
N ILE A 234 21.09 -13.38 -19.08
CA ILE A 234 20.94 -11.92 -18.92
C ILE A 234 19.67 -11.45 -19.64
N LEU A 235 19.37 -12.02 -20.80
CA LEU A 235 18.14 -11.70 -21.54
C LEU A 235 16.90 -12.16 -20.77
N ILE A 236 16.93 -13.36 -20.21
CA ILE A 236 15.84 -13.87 -19.36
C ILE A 236 15.67 -12.98 -18.12
N ALA A 237 16.75 -12.67 -17.40
CA ALA A 237 16.70 -11.78 -16.25
C ALA A 237 16.18 -10.39 -16.62
N GLY A 238 16.65 -9.81 -17.73
CA GLY A 238 16.16 -8.54 -18.28
C GLY A 238 14.68 -8.58 -18.63
N GLY A 239 14.21 -9.67 -19.24
CA GLY A 239 12.80 -9.89 -19.57
C GLY A 239 11.92 -9.96 -18.32
N VAL A 240 12.35 -10.70 -17.30
CA VAL A 240 11.66 -10.77 -16.00
C VAL A 240 11.61 -9.41 -15.31
N LEU A 241 12.70 -8.64 -15.34
CA LEU A 241 12.77 -7.31 -14.78
C LEU A 241 11.82 -6.34 -15.53
N ALA A 242 11.87 -6.32 -16.85
CA ALA A 242 11.02 -5.47 -17.69
C ALA A 242 9.53 -5.85 -17.56
N GLY A 243 9.22 -7.14 -17.62
CA GLY A 243 7.86 -7.66 -17.42
C GLY A 243 7.32 -7.33 -16.02
N GLY A 244 8.14 -7.52 -15.00
CA GLY A 244 7.80 -7.16 -13.62
C GLY A 244 7.52 -5.67 -13.45
N TRP A 245 8.36 -4.82 -14.06
CA TRP A 245 8.13 -3.38 -14.06
C TRP A 245 6.83 -3.01 -14.78
N LEU A 246 6.57 -3.59 -15.96
CA LEU A 246 5.37 -3.32 -16.74
C LEU A 246 4.09 -3.73 -15.99
N ILE A 247 4.08 -4.91 -15.37
CA ILE A 247 2.96 -5.39 -14.55
C ILE A 247 2.73 -4.45 -13.37
N SER A 248 3.79 -4.01 -12.70
CA SER A 248 3.70 -3.07 -11.59
C SER A 248 3.17 -1.71 -12.05
N PHE A 249 3.65 -1.21 -13.19
CA PHE A 249 3.17 0.02 -13.80
C PHE A 249 1.67 -0.04 -14.12
N LEU A 250 1.23 -1.07 -14.83
CA LEU A 250 -0.19 -1.26 -15.20
C LEU A 250 -1.07 -1.41 -13.96
N SER A 251 -0.62 -2.20 -12.97
CA SER A 251 -1.33 -2.39 -11.71
C SER A 251 -1.51 -1.07 -10.96
N ASN A 252 -0.47 -0.25 -10.90
CA ASN A 252 -0.50 1.06 -10.24
C ASN A 252 -1.40 2.04 -10.99
N LEU A 253 -1.31 2.07 -12.32
CA LEU A 253 -2.16 2.89 -13.18
C LEU A 253 -3.65 2.53 -13.01
N MET A 254 -3.99 1.24 -13.06
CA MET A 254 -5.36 0.77 -12.87
C MET A 254 -5.91 1.09 -11.48
N ARG A 255 -5.06 1.12 -10.47
CA ARG A 255 -5.42 1.41 -9.07
C ARG A 255 -5.81 2.86 -8.87
N HIS A 256 -5.10 3.79 -9.51
CA HIS A 256 -5.32 5.24 -9.36
C HIS A 256 -6.17 5.85 -10.47
N TRP A 257 -6.57 5.06 -11.46
CA TRP A 257 -7.40 5.55 -12.55
C TRP A 257 -8.74 6.09 -12.05
N ASN A 258 -9.24 7.14 -12.69
CA ASN A 258 -10.45 7.85 -12.28
C ASN A 258 -10.44 8.30 -10.82
N PHE A 259 -9.27 8.72 -10.34
CA PHE A 259 -9.13 9.23 -8.99
C PHE A 259 -9.88 10.55 -8.84
N SER A 260 -10.74 10.61 -7.80
CA SER A 260 -11.41 11.83 -7.38
C SER A 260 -11.44 11.92 -5.85
N CYS A 261 -11.16 13.09 -5.33
CA CYS A 261 -11.27 13.42 -3.92
C CYS A 261 -12.30 14.55 -3.75
N THR A 262 -13.38 14.26 -3.05
CA THR A 262 -14.47 15.21 -2.79
C THR A 262 -14.45 15.59 -1.32
N ARG A 263 -14.44 16.89 -1.06
CA ARG A 263 -14.63 17.43 0.29
C ARG A 263 -16.10 17.76 0.54
N CYS A 264 -16.71 17.13 1.54
CA CYS A 264 -18.06 17.39 2.00
C CYS A 264 -18.03 17.69 3.50
N ALA A 265 -18.33 18.92 3.90
CA ALA A 265 -18.25 19.34 5.30
C ALA A 265 -16.92 18.89 5.97
N ASP A 266 -16.98 17.96 6.90
CA ASP A 266 -15.84 17.41 7.64
C ASP A 266 -15.38 16.03 7.14
N LEU A 267 -15.82 15.63 5.94
CA LEU A 267 -15.50 14.35 5.35
C LEU A 267 -14.71 14.51 4.03
N PHE A 268 -13.79 13.58 3.79
CA PHE A 268 -13.20 13.35 2.48
C PHE A 268 -13.76 12.06 1.90
N ILE A 269 -14.29 12.15 0.69
CA ILE A 269 -14.77 11.00 -0.08
C ILE A 269 -13.79 10.80 -1.22
N ILE A 270 -13.02 9.73 -1.17
CA ILE A 270 -12.01 9.38 -2.17
C ILE A 270 -12.52 8.21 -2.99
N ARG A 271 -12.48 8.34 -4.31
CA ARG A 271 -12.86 7.29 -5.26
C ARG A 271 -11.70 7.02 -6.20
N SER A 272 -11.40 5.76 -6.46
CA SER A 272 -10.30 5.38 -7.36
C SER A 272 -10.48 3.97 -7.93
N GLY A 273 -9.79 3.70 -9.03
CA GLY A 273 -9.61 2.38 -9.62
C GLY A 273 -10.65 1.97 -10.65
N ILE A 274 -10.17 1.28 -11.71
CA ILE A 274 -11.01 0.64 -12.72
C ILE A 274 -11.17 -0.84 -12.40
N GLY A 275 -10.08 -1.52 -12.15
CA GLY A 275 -10.05 -2.94 -11.84
C GLY A 275 -10.77 -3.22 -10.53
N THR A 276 -10.16 -2.84 -9.45
CA THR A 276 -10.77 -2.82 -8.12
C THR A 276 -11.27 -1.40 -7.85
N ARG A 277 -12.58 -1.23 -7.80
CA ARG A 277 -13.20 0.05 -7.43
C ARG A 277 -13.10 0.23 -5.92
N ARG A 278 -12.55 1.37 -5.52
CA ARG A 278 -12.36 1.73 -4.11
C ARG A 278 -13.09 3.02 -3.80
N ARG A 279 -13.68 3.07 -2.62
CA ARG A 279 -14.29 4.27 -2.04
C ARG A 279 -13.84 4.35 -0.59
N HIS A 280 -13.24 5.47 -0.23
CA HIS A 280 -12.81 5.73 1.15
C HIS A 280 -13.54 6.96 1.65
N VAL A 281 -14.05 6.88 2.85
CA VAL A 281 -14.58 8.02 3.62
C VAL A 281 -13.64 8.24 4.77
N LEU A 282 -13.05 9.43 4.86
CA LEU A 282 -12.14 9.81 5.93
C LEU A 282 -12.75 10.98 6.68
N TYR A 283 -12.69 10.93 8.00
CA TYR A 283 -13.09 12.05 8.84
C TYR A 283 -11.91 13.01 8.97
N ARG A 284 -12.11 14.29 8.60
CA ARG A 284 -11.06 15.31 8.56
C ARG A 284 -10.38 15.48 9.92
N ASP A 285 -11.16 15.50 10.99
CA ASP A 285 -10.68 15.70 12.35
C ASP A 285 -9.91 14.49 12.90
N ARG A 286 -9.91 13.36 12.17
CA ARG A 286 -9.14 12.14 12.47
C ARG A 286 -7.87 11.99 11.62
N VAL A 287 -7.55 13.00 10.79
CA VAL A 287 -6.28 13.02 10.04
C VAL A 287 -5.16 13.45 10.97
N ASN A 288 -4.17 12.60 11.16
CA ASN A 288 -3.05 12.83 12.07
C ASN A 288 -1.99 13.75 11.47
N TYR A 289 -1.64 13.51 10.21
CA TYR A 289 -0.75 14.41 9.46
C TYR A 289 -0.97 14.29 7.95
N ILE A 290 -0.51 15.29 7.24
CA ILE A 290 -0.46 15.30 5.77
C ILE A 290 0.99 15.24 5.35
N ASP A 291 1.30 14.42 4.36
CA ASP A 291 2.64 14.26 3.81
C ASP A 291 2.66 14.64 2.32
N LEU A 292 3.46 15.63 1.99
CA LEU A 292 3.78 16.01 0.62
C LEU A 292 5.05 15.25 0.22
N ARG A 293 4.89 14.27 -0.65
CA ARG A 293 5.96 13.38 -1.06
C ARG A 293 6.43 13.69 -2.47
N GLN A 294 7.76 13.73 -2.64
CA GLN A 294 8.43 13.89 -3.93
C GLN A 294 9.61 12.92 -4.02
N SER A 295 9.84 12.31 -5.18
CA SER A 295 11.12 11.73 -5.55
C SER A 295 12.00 12.80 -6.21
N LEU A 296 13.27 12.51 -6.45
CA LEU A 296 14.16 13.46 -7.17
C LEU A 296 13.62 13.75 -8.58
N LEU A 297 13.14 12.71 -9.30
CA LEU A 297 12.50 12.86 -10.61
C LEU A 297 11.23 13.74 -10.53
N MET A 298 10.40 13.56 -9.51
CA MET A 298 9.23 14.39 -9.30
C MET A 298 9.58 15.85 -9.04
N LYS A 299 10.68 16.12 -8.32
CA LYS A 299 11.18 17.48 -8.13
C LYS A 299 11.61 18.12 -9.45
N ILE A 300 12.32 17.38 -10.31
CA ILE A 300 12.71 17.84 -11.66
C ILE A 300 11.47 18.13 -12.51
N CYS A 301 10.48 17.24 -12.49
CA CYS A 301 9.21 17.40 -13.22
C CYS A 301 8.24 18.40 -12.56
N LYS A 302 8.61 19.02 -11.41
CA LYS A 302 7.77 19.98 -10.64
C LYS A 302 6.39 19.42 -10.27
N ILE A 303 6.34 18.15 -9.87
CA ILE A 303 5.12 17.44 -9.45
C ILE A 303 5.25 16.95 -8.01
N THR A 304 4.10 16.86 -7.32
CA THR A 304 4.01 16.44 -5.91
C THR A 304 2.83 15.52 -5.71
N SER A 305 3.00 14.53 -4.83
CA SER A 305 1.92 13.68 -4.30
C SER A 305 1.58 14.15 -2.89
N VAL A 306 0.30 14.21 -2.55
CA VAL A 306 -0.18 14.55 -1.21
C VAL A 306 -0.92 13.37 -0.62
N SER A 307 -0.44 12.90 0.52
CA SER A 307 -1.03 11.81 1.28
C SER A 307 -1.64 12.33 2.58
N ALA A 308 -2.80 11.80 2.98
CA ALA A 308 -3.38 12.02 4.28
C ALA A 308 -3.23 10.74 5.12
N HIS A 309 -2.64 10.88 6.28
CA HIS A 309 -2.41 9.78 7.19
C HIS A 309 -3.38 9.86 8.36
N CYS A 310 -4.27 8.88 8.42
CA CYS A 310 -5.15 8.61 9.54
C CYS A 310 -5.12 7.11 9.82
N THR A 311 -5.61 6.71 10.97
CA THR A 311 -5.72 5.30 11.33
C THR A 311 -6.62 4.57 10.34
N GLY A 312 -6.19 3.42 9.84
CA GLY A 312 -6.93 2.59 8.90
C GLY A 312 -6.82 2.96 7.41
N TYR A 313 -6.41 4.19 7.05
CA TYR A 313 -6.23 4.56 5.65
C TYR A 313 -4.78 4.35 5.19
N GLY A 314 -4.60 3.57 4.13
CA GLY A 314 -3.27 3.21 3.64
C GLY A 314 -2.59 2.06 4.39
N LYS A 315 -3.29 1.43 5.34
CA LYS A 315 -2.80 0.30 6.15
C LYS A 315 -2.58 -0.96 5.34
N ARG A 316 -3.39 -1.20 4.33
CA ARG A 316 -3.34 -2.43 3.55
C ARG A 316 -2.16 -2.46 2.60
N ARG A 317 -1.62 -3.66 2.42
CA ARG A 317 -0.58 -3.92 1.42
C ARG A 317 -0.97 -3.30 0.08
N LEU A 318 -0.11 -2.43 -0.44
CA LEU A 318 -0.29 -1.73 -1.71
C LEU A 318 -1.39 -0.63 -1.74
N GLU A 319 -1.96 -0.20 -0.62
CA GLU A 319 -2.74 1.04 -0.56
C GLU A 319 -1.82 2.24 -0.34
N ILE A 320 -2.00 3.26 -1.14
CA ILE A 320 -1.36 4.57 -0.93
C ILE A 320 -2.42 5.45 -0.29
N SER A 321 -2.11 6.07 0.84
CA SER A 321 -2.97 7.01 1.55
C SER A 321 -3.11 8.36 0.81
N ALA A 322 -3.32 8.32 -0.51
CA ALA A 322 -3.33 9.50 -1.35
C ALA A 322 -4.60 10.33 -1.15
N LEU A 323 -4.43 11.59 -0.75
CA LEU A 323 -5.46 12.62 -0.83
C LEU A 323 -5.47 13.26 -2.23
N ILE A 324 -4.29 13.47 -2.79
CA ILE A 324 -4.02 13.89 -4.15
C ILE A 324 -2.87 13.03 -4.68
N PRO A 325 -3.12 12.03 -5.54
CA PRO A 325 -2.07 11.12 -6.01
C PRO A 325 -0.93 11.85 -6.70
N ILE A 326 -1.26 12.86 -7.51
CA ILE A 326 -0.27 13.68 -8.19
C ILE A 326 -0.86 15.02 -8.62
N THR A 327 -0.09 16.10 -8.43
CA THR A 327 -0.44 17.44 -8.90
C THR A 327 0.86 18.20 -9.21
N THR A 328 0.75 19.31 -9.93
CA THR A 328 1.88 20.21 -10.18
C THR A 328 2.17 21.06 -8.94
N ASN A 329 3.44 21.42 -8.70
CA ASN A 329 3.81 22.24 -7.54
C ASN A 329 3.03 23.56 -7.45
N GLY A 330 2.73 24.19 -8.59
CA GLY A 330 1.94 25.42 -8.62
C GLY A 330 0.46 25.24 -8.23
N GLN A 331 -0.08 24.03 -8.29
CA GLN A 331 -1.47 23.73 -7.91
C GLN A 331 -1.61 23.09 -6.53
N VAL A 332 -0.52 22.60 -5.96
CA VAL A 332 -0.50 21.90 -4.66
C VAL A 332 -1.10 22.76 -3.56
N ASP A 333 -0.60 23.99 -3.40
CA ASP A 333 -1.02 24.89 -2.32
C ASP A 333 -2.49 25.31 -2.47
N ARG A 334 -2.94 25.55 -3.72
CA ARG A 334 -4.33 25.87 -4.00
C ARG A 334 -5.24 24.69 -3.70
N SER A 335 -4.88 23.50 -4.14
CA SER A 335 -5.68 22.27 -3.91
C SER A 335 -5.70 21.90 -2.43
N LEU A 336 -4.58 22.06 -1.73
CA LEU A 336 -4.48 21.80 -0.29
C LEU A 336 -5.32 22.79 0.53
N LYS A 337 -5.26 24.10 0.24
CA LYS A 337 -6.13 25.11 0.87
C LYS A 337 -7.61 24.85 0.64
N MET A 338 -7.99 24.37 -0.55
CA MET A 338 -9.38 24.03 -0.85
C MET A 338 -9.86 22.77 -0.12
N LEU A 339 -9.00 21.75 -0.02
CA LEU A 339 -9.31 20.50 0.70
C LEU A 339 -9.22 20.71 2.22
N MET A 340 -8.17 21.38 2.69
CA MET A 340 -7.86 21.57 4.12
C MET A 340 -7.55 23.05 4.46
N PRO A 341 -8.53 23.92 4.57
CA PRO A 341 -8.33 25.36 4.76
C PRO A 341 -7.71 25.74 6.11
N LYS A 342 -7.74 24.84 7.10
CA LYS A 342 -7.14 25.08 8.43
C LYS A 342 -5.60 24.92 8.43
N ILE A 343 -5.05 24.27 7.42
CA ILE A 343 -3.60 24.03 7.37
C ILE A 343 -2.89 25.31 6.92
N PRO A 344 -1.94 25.82 7.71
CA PRO A 344 -1.14 26.98 7.33
C PRO A 344 -0.23 26.65 6.14
N PRO A 345 0.25 27.68 5.42
CA PRO A 345 1.29 27.48 4.43
C PRO A 345 2.54 26.91 5.10
N VAL A 346 3.26 26.09 4.37
CA VAL A 346 4.46 25.46 4.91
C VAL A 346 5.55 26.48 5.20
N LYS A 347 5.89 26.62 6.47
CA LYS A 347 6.96 27.50 6.95
C LYS A 347 8.15 26.69 7.45
N SER A 348 9.35 27.21 7.27
CA SER A 348 10.61 26.64 7.76
C SER A 348 11.26 27.68 8.69
N ASP A 349 11.28 27.40 10.00
CA ASP A 349 11.95 28.26 10.98
C ASP A 349 13.43 27.96 11.09
N ILE A 350 13.79 26.67 11.00
CA ILE A 350 15.17 26.20 11.05
C ILE A 350 15.40 25.27 9.87
N SER A 351 16.40 25.57 9.06
CA SER A 351 16.85 24.71 7.94
C SER A 351 18.29 24.32 8.12
N THR A 352 18.67 23.19 7.51
CA THR A 352 20.07 22.79 7.37
C THR A 352 20.80 23.74 6.40
N GLY A 353 22.07 24.00 6.65
CA GLY A 353 22.88 24.88 5.82
C GLY A 353 23.74 24.14 4.82
N LYS A 354 24.44 24.92 3.92
CA LYS A 354 25.42 24.36 2.99
C LYS A 354 26.59 23.66 3.73
N ALA A 355 26.93 24.09 4.93
CA ALA A 355 27.95 23.47 5.77
C ALA A 355 27.67 22.02 6.17
N ASP A 356 26.40 21.62 6.18
CA ASP A 356 25.99 20.27 6.55
C ASP A 356 25.96 19.26 5.37
N LEU A 357 26.26 19.73 4.15
CA LEU A 357 26.24 18.91 2.94
C LEU A 357 27.10 17.64 3.09
N GLY A 358 28.33 17.80 3.62
CA GLY A 358 29.24 16.67 3.83
C GLY A 358 28.59 15.53 4.65
N ARG A 359 27.86 15.87 5.71
CA ARG A 359 27.22 14.88 6.60
C ARG A 359 26.14 14.04 5.91
N PHE A 360 25.41 14.65 4.97
CA PHE A 360 24.37 13.93 4.21
C PHE A 360 24.99 13.01 3.15
N ILE A 361 26.15 13.39 2.59
CA ILE A 361 26.77 12.70 1.45
C ILE A 361 27.77 11.65 1.89
N THR A 362 28.48 11.81 3.00
CA THR A 362 29.60 10.95 3.40
C THR A 362 29.23 9.46 3.44
N ILE A 363 28.16 9.09 4.13
CA ILE A 363 27.76 7.67 4.23
C ILE A 363 27.37 7.10 2.86
N PRO A 364 26.46 7.72 2.08
CA PRO A 364 26.14 7.24 0.73
C PRO A 364 27.35 7.15 -0.19
N LEU A 365 28.27 8.09 -0.09
CA LEU A 365 29.51 8.11 -0.89
C LEU A 365 30.40 6.91 -0.54
N ILE A 366 30.66 6.67 0.75
CA ILE A 366 31.40 5.48 1.20
C ILE A 366 30.74 4.20 0.69
N CYS A 367 29.41 4.09 0.83
CA CYS A 367 28.65 2.94 0.32
C CYS A 367 28.82 2.75 -1.20
N THR A 368 29.03 3.82 -1.96
CA THR A 368 29.24 3.75 -3.42
C THR A 368 30.61 3.14 -3.78
N PHE A 369 31.63 3.35 -2.95
CA PHE A 369 32.95 2.75 -3.18
C PHE A 369 33.01 1.25 -2.85
N ILE A 370 32.14 0.76 -1.96
CA ILE A 370 32.15 -0.65 -1.56
C ILE A 370 32.03 -1.60 -2.77
N PRO A 371 30.99 -1.52 -3.62
CA PRO A 371 30.86 -2.42 -4.78
C PRO A 371 32.01 -2.26 -5.79
N ILE A 372 32.58 -1.07 -5.93
CA ILE A 372 33.73 -0.81 -6.84
C ILE A 372 34.98 -1.54 -6.33
N ILE A 373 35.29 -1.40 -5.04
CA ILE A 373 36.46 -2.03 -4.43
C ILE A 373 36.27 -3.55 -4.36
N SER A 374 35.11 -4.02 -3.90
CA SER A 374 34.82 -5.45 -3.84
C SER A 374 34.81 -6.11 -5.23
N GLY A 375 34.30 -5.40 -6.24
CA GLY A 375 34.31 -5.87 -7.62
C GLY A 375 35.72 -6.01 -8.18
N ARG A 376 36.60 -5.05 -7.90
CA ARG A 376 38.03 -5.16 -8.29
C ARG A 376 38.72 -6.34 -7.59
N GLY A 377 38.45 -6.55 -6.30
CA GLY A 377 38.95 -7.71 -5.58
C GLY A 377 38.41 -9.03 -6.18
N ALA A 378 37.11 -9.08 -6.49
CA ALA A 378 36.50 -10.26 -7.11
C ALA A 378 37.10 -10.57 -8.49
N LEU A 379 37.41 -9.55 -9.30
CA LEU A 379 38.07 -9.72 -10.61
C LEU A 379 39.48 -10.33 -10.49
N TYR A 380 40.18 -10.04 -9.40
CA TYR A 380 41.49 -10.63 -9.12
C TYR A 380 41.40 -12.13 -8.83
N PHE A 381 40.41 -12.56 -8.03
CA PHE A 381 40.23 -13.98 -7.69
C PHE A 381 39.49 -14.78 -8.77
N PHE A 382 38.62 -14.16 -9.55
CA PHE A 382 37.75 -14.80 -10.54
C PHE A 382 37.86 -14.12 -11.92
N PRO A 383 38.99 -14.18 -12.63
CA PRO A 383 39.19 -13.49 -13.91
C PRO A 383 38.25 -13.98 -15.02
N ASN A 384 37.82 -15.25 -14.95
CA ASN A 384 36.89 -15.85 -15.93
C ASN A 384 35.50 -15.24 -15.88
N TRP A 385 35.11 -14.59 -14.75
CA TRP A 385 33.81 -13.96 -14.51
C TRP A 385 33.85 -12.43 -14.68
N LYS A 386 34.80 -11.93 -15.46
CA LYS A 386 35.03 -10.49 -15.64
C LYS A 386 33.77 -9.75 -16.07
N ARG A 387 33.01 -10.32 -17.02
CA ARG A 387 31.81 -9.71 -17.59
C ARG A 387 30.68 -9.60 -16.54
N GLU A 388 30.40 -10.68 -15.85
CA GLU A 388 29.34 -10.80 -14.84
C GLU A 388 29.62 -9.88 -13.65
N ILE A 389 30.84 -9.91 -13.14
CA ILE A 389 31.27 -9.06 -12.04
C ILE A 389 31.15 -7.58 -12.43
N THR A 390 31.57 -7.21 -13.64
CA THR A 390 31.46 -5.82 -14.12
C THR A 390 30.01 -5.37 -14.21
N ILE A 391 29.12 -6.21 -14.74
CA ILE A 391 27.68 -5.91 -14.81
C ILE A 391 27.08 -5.76 -13.40
N LEU A 392 27.41 -6.64 -12.47
CA LEU A 392 26.96 -6.57 -11.08
C LEU A 392 27.42 -5.29 -10.39
N VAL A 393 28.69 -4.90 -10.58
CA VAL A 393 29.26 -3.65 -10.03
C VAL A 393 28.53 -2.43 -10.59
N ILE A 394 28.28 -2.38 -11.89
CA ILE A 394 27.53 -1.28 -12.51
C ILE A 394 26.11 -1.21 -11.97
N LEU A 395 25.41 -2.36 -11.94
CA LEU A 395 24.02 -2.45 -11.47
C LEU A 395 23.86 -2.02 -10.01
N THR A 396 24.84 -2.27 -9.15
CA THR A 396 24.82 -1.87 -7.74
C THR A 396 25.30 -0.44 -7.53
N THR A 397 26.26 0.04 -8.33
CA THR A 397 26.84 1.37 -8.18
C THR A 397 25.88 2.48 -8.65
N ILE A 398 25.11 2.27 -9.73
CA ILE A 398 24.17 3.27 -10.27
C ILE A 398 23.12 3.71 -9.23
N PRO A 399 22.39 2.80 -8.53
CA PRO A 399 21.44 3.19 -7.49
C PRO A 399 22.10 3.93 -6.31
N LEU A 400 23.34 3.58 -5.96
CA LEU A 400 24.08 4.24 -4.89
C LEU A 400 24.51 5.65 -5.27
N LEU A 401 24.98 5.87 -6.49
CA LEU A 401 25.25 7.21 -7.03
C LEU A 401 23.98 8.07 -7.05
N TRP A 402 22.84 7.47 -7.46
CA TRP A 402 21.55 8.16 -7.40
C TRP A 402 21.18 8.53 -5.95
N LEU A 403 21.50 7.69 -4.97
CA LEU A 403 21.30 7.98 -3.55
C LEU A 403 22.16 9.17 -3.09
N VAL A 404 23.42 9.26 -3.55
CA VAL A 404 24.30 10.42 -3.26
C VAL A 404 23.64 11.70 -3.76
N MET A 405 23.15 11.73 -5.00
CA MET A 405 22.45 12.91 -5.56
C MET A 405 21.20 13.27 -4.75
N VAL A 406 20.41 12.30 -4.35
CA VAL A 406 19.21 12.51 -3.52
C VAL A 406 19.61 13.10 -2.16
N LYS A 407 20.63 12.58 -1.50
CA LYS A 407 21.11 13.08 -0.20
C LYS A 407 21.76 14.47 -0.29
N ALA A 408 22.44 14.76 -1.38
CA ALA A 408 22.92 16.12 -1.66
C ALA A 408 21.75 17.12 -1.74
N ALA A 409 20.70 16.78 -2.51
CA ALA A 409 19.49 17.60 -2.58
C ALA A 409 18.76 17.70 -1.23
N ALA A 410 18.82 16.65 -0.39
CA ALA A 410 18.20 16.65 0.94
C ALA A 410 18.83 17.66 1.90
N ALA A 411 20.16 17.88 1.82
CA ALA A 411 20.84 18.86 2.65
C ALA A 411 20.27 20.28 2.49
N PHE A 412 19.73 20.63 1.32
CA PHE A 412 19.15 21.94 1.06
C PHE A 412 17.66 22.05 1.37
N THR A 413 16.97 20.92 1.63
CA THR A 413 15.52 20.89 1.79
C THR A 413 15.06 20.43 3.16
N THR A 414 16.00 20.03 4.01
CA THR A 414 15.68 19.56 5.37
C THR A 414 15.42 20.76 6.28
N SER A 415 14.28 20.78 6.96
CA SER A 415 13.88 21.88 7.83
C SER A 415 12.82 21.47 8.84
N ILE A 416 12.65 22.26 9.88
CA ILE A 416 11.57 22.18 10.85
C ILE A 416 10.96 23.58 11.04
N GLY A 417 9.64 23.64 11.24
CA GLY A 417 8.94 24.89 11.55
C GLY A 417 7.69 24.64 12.35
N PHE A 418 7.26 25.64 13.10
CA PHE A 418 6.05 25.66 13.88
C PHE A 418 5.24 26.91 13.56
N GLU A 419 3.97 26.73 13.19
CA GLU A 419 3.08 27.85 12.86
C GLU A 419 1.63 27.50 13.16
N ASN A 420 0.92 28.40 13.84
CA ASN A 420 -0.54 28.31 14.07
C ASN A 420 -1.01 26.96 14.60
N GLY A 421 -0.29 26.36 15.56
CA GLY A 421 -0.66 25.06 16.12
C GLY A 421 -0.33 23.85 15.22
N TYR A 422 0.50 24.04 14.18
CA TYR A 422 1.00 22.97 13.31
C TYR A 422 2.51 22.90 13.33
N CYS A 423 3.03 21.66 13.23
CA CYS A 423 4.45 21.37 13.05
C CYS A 423 4.68 20.94 11.60
N THR A 424 5.64 21.57 10.94
CA THR A 424 6.09 21.22 9.58
C THR A 424 7.46 20.60 9.63
N LEU A 425 7.60 19.39 9.09
CA LEU A 425 8.82 18.60 9.09
C LEU A 425 9.21 18.29 7.65
N SER A 426 10.33 18.83 7.18
CA SER A 426 10.90 18.51 5.87
C SER A 426 12.12 17.63 6.04
N TYR A 427 12.10 16.41 5.49
CA TYR A 427 13.17 15.44 5.62
C TYR A 427 13.25 14.54 4.39
N CYS A 428 14.34 13.77 4.29
CA CYS A 428 14.53 12.78 3.25
C CYS A 428 14.64 11.38 3.86
N LYS A 429 13.74 10.48 3.44
CA LYS A 429 13.75 9.06 3.81
C LYS A 429 14.08 8.24 2.56
N TRP A 430 15.22 7.53 2.57
CA TRP A 430 15.75 6.83 1.41
C TRP A 430 15.85 7.74 0.18
N TYR A 431 15.10 7.46 -0.88
CA TYR A 431 15.05 8.18 -2.15
C TYR A 431 13.91 9.21 -2.26
N SER A 432 13.14 9.42 -1.18
CA SER A 432 11.96 10.27 -1.18
C SER A 432 12.13 11.47 -0.24
N PHE A 433 11.74 12.64 -0.71
CA PHE A 433 11.60 13.86 0.08
C PHE A 433 10.18 13.90 0.63
N HIS A 434 10.07 14.17 1.90
CA HIS A 434 8.83 14.27 2.65
C HIS A 434 8.72 15.65 3.26
N LYS A 435 7.53 16.22 3.19
CA LYS A 435 7.17 17.43 3.88
C LYS A 435 5.87 17.17 4.64
N SER A 436 6.03 16.77 5.89
CA SER A 436 4.91 16.34 6.75
C SER A 436 4.42 17.50 7.58
N ILE A 437 3.11 17.73 7.59
CA ILE A 437 2.42 18.77 8.35
C ILE A 437 1.50 18.05 9.34
N ALA A 438 1.81 18.17 10.63
CA ALA A 438 1.02 17.59 11.72
C ALA A 438 0.48 18.68 12.62
N ALA A 439 -0.77 18.53 13.08
CA ALA A 439 -1.30 19.39 14.11
C ALA A 439 -0.64 19.04 15.46
N LEU A 440 -0.35 20.03 16.30
CA LEU A 440 0.39 19.83 17.55
C LEU A 440 -0.37 18.96 18.55
N ASP A 441 -1.71 18.98 18.52
CA ASP A 441 -2.59 18.12 19.31
C ASP A 441 -2.49 16.62 18.90
N ARG A 442 -1.93 16.35 17.72
CA ARG A 442 -1.69 15.00 17.19
C ARG A 442 -0.24 14.52 17.34
N VAL A 443 0.64 15.37 17.87
CA VAL A 443 2.01 15.02 18.20
C VAL A 443 2.07 14.43 19.59
N SER A 444 2.46 13.16 19.69
CA SER A 444 2.53 12.44 20.97
C SER A 444 3.79 12.75 21.75
N MET A 445 4.95 12.90 21.08
CA MET A 445 6.24 13.12 21.70
C MET A 445 7.22 13.76 20.72
N VAL A 446 8.09 14.60 21.23
CA VAL A 446 9.23 15.13 20.49
C VAL A 446 10.54 14.73 21.21
N THR A 447 11.47 14.14 20.49
CA THR A 447 12.76 13.71 21.05
C THR A 447 13.90 14.40 20.29
N VAL A 448 14.80 15.01 21.00
CA VAL A 448 16.06 15.57 20.44
C VAL A 448 17.18 14.61 20.73
N MET A 449 17.93 14.22 19.71
CA MET A 449 19.02 13.25 19.82
C MET A 449 20.31 13.85 19.28
N GLN A 450 21.41 13.58 19.97
CA GLN A 450 22.76 13.95 19.55
C GLN A 450 23.71 12.75 19.66
N ASN A 451 24.41 12.46 18.58
CA ASN A 451 25.57 11.56 18.61
C ASN A 451 26.83 12.33 19.08
N PRO A 452 27.90 11.65 19.54
CA PRO A 452 29.16 12.33 19.93
C PRO A 452 29.67 13.29 18.87
N PHE A 453 29.68 12.91 17.61
CA PHE A 453 30.09 13.78 16.48
C PHE A 453 29.14 14.97 16.27
N GLN A 454 27.86 14.83 16.57
CA GLN A 454 26.88 15.91 16.50
C GLN A 454 27.03 16.90 17.64
N LYS A 455 27.48 16.46 18.84
CA LYS A 455 27.82 17.33 19.96
C LYS A 455 28.98 18.29 19.61
N ILE A 456 30.04 17.74 19.02
CA ILE A 456 31.19 18.55 18.58
C ILE A 456 30.77 19.61 17.56
N SER A 457 29.83 19.31 16.73
CA SER A 457 29.40 20.18 15.63
C SER A 457 28.12 20.98 15.93
N HIS A 458 27.68 21.02 17.21
CA HIS A 458 26.46 21.71 17.66
C HIS A 458 25.22 21.42 16.81
N THR A 459 25.05 20.16 16.35
CA THR A 459 23.91 19.75 15.57
C THR A 459 23.12 18.62 16.27
N CYS A 460 21.86 18.46 15.89
CA CYS A 460 20.99 17.42 16.44
C CYS A 460 20.10 16.78 15.36
N ALA A 461 19.47 15.69 15.76
CA ALA A 461 18.36 15.10 15.04
C ALA A 461 17.09 15.24 15.90
N VAL A 462 16.03 15.78 15.33
CA VAL A 462 14.72 15.90 15.98
C VAL A 462 13.83 14.80 15.46
N ARG A 463 13.25 14.04 16.38
CA ARG A 463 12.27 13.00 16.07
C ARG A 463 10.93 13.39 16.66
N VAL A 464 9.92 13.50 15.80
CA VAL A 464 8.54 13.82 16.16
C VAL A 464 7.68 12.58 15.98
N TYR A 465 7.01 12.16 17.03
CA TYR A 465 6.14 11.01 17.03
C TYR A 465 4.70 11.44 16.79
N THR A 466 4.06 10.80 15.82
CA THR A 466 2.66 11.00 15.48
C THR A 466 1.93 9.67 15.51
N ASN A 467 0.65 9.69 15.88
CA ASN A 467 -0.15 8.47 15.90
C ASN A 467 -0.58 8.12 14.46
N SER A 468 0.11 7.17 13.81
CA SER A 468 -0.28 6.69 12.48
C SER A 468 0.11 5.24 12.23
N GLU A 469 -0.53 4.61 11.27
CA GLU A 469 -0.31 3.20 10.91
C GLU A 469 0.99 2.96 10.12
N SER A 470 1.42 3.90 9.31
CA SER A 470 2.53 3.71 8.37
C SER A 470 3.86 4.27 8.85
N THR A 471 3.82 5.31 9.67
CA THR A 471 5.03 5.99 10.17
C THR A 471 4.75 6.51 11.56
N ASP A 472 5.37 5.89 12.55
CA ASP A 472 5.19 6.27 13.96
C ASP A 472 5.98 7.55 14.30
N TYR A 473 7.04 7.85 13.53
CA TYR A 473 7.89 9.01 13.79
C TYR A 473 8.50 9.59 12.52
N HIS A 474 8.74 10.87 12.56
CA HIS A 474 9.44 11.65 11.53
C HIS A 474 10.77 12.11 12.08
N THR A 475 11.86 11.88 11.36
CA THR A 475 13.21 12.26 11.82
C THR A 475 13.81 13.32 10.90
N VAL A 476 14.05 14.51 11.43
CA VAL A 476 14.76 15.60 10.77
C VAL A 476 16.18 15.65 11.32
N LYS A 477 17.19 15.51 10.47
CA LYS A 477 18.59 15.42 10.86
C LYS A 477 19.37 16.67 10.46
N GLY A 478 20.47 16.98 11.19
CA GLY A 478 21.41 18.02 10.82
C GLY A 478 20.95 19.43 11.19
N LEU A 479 20.04 19.59 12.15
CA LEU A 479 19.60 20.90 12.61
C LEU A 479 20.56 21.45 13.68
N ASN A 480 20.68 22.79 13.77
CA ASN A 480 21.42 23.42 14.82
C ASN A 480 20.75 23.23 16.19
N TYR A 481 21.49 22.68 17.16
CA TYR A 481 20.98 22.29 18.47
C TYR A 481 20.34 23.44 19.23
N ASP A 482 21.11 24.58 19.38
CA ASP A 482 20.67 25.70 20.19
C ASP A 482 19.40 26.35 19.63
N LYS A 483 19.32 26.45 18.30
CA LYS A 483 18.11 26.96 17.63
C LYS A 483 16.92 26.05 17.83
N VAL A 484 17.12 24.73 17.79
CA VAL A 484 16.05 23.73 18.01
C VAL A 484 15.51 23.82 19.43
N ILE A 485 16.38 23.87 20.45
CA ILE A 485 15.97 23.97 21.85
C ILE A 485 15.15 25.27 22.07
N LYS A 486 15.64 26.41 21.57
CA LYS A 486 14.91 27.70 21.64
C LYS A 486 13.54 27.60 20.97
N LEU A 487 13.45 26.96 19.81
CA LEU A 487 12.21 26.80 19.07
C LEU A 487 11.20 25.90 19.83
N LEU A 488 11.67 24.77 20.39
CA LEU A 488 10.83 23.85 21.16
C LEU A 488 10.30 24.48 22.44
N ASN A 489 11.19 25.15 23.21
CA ASN A 489 10.78 25.84 24.43
C ASN A 489 9.75 26.94 24.16
N ARG A 490 9.89 27.69 23.04
CA ARG A 490 8.90 28.69 22.61
C ARG A 490 7.50 28.09 22.32
N ASN A 491 7.47 26.83 21.89
CA ASN A 491 6.22 26.12 21.55
C ASN A 491 5.72 25.20 22.69
N GLY A 492 6.25 25.33 23.91
CA GLY A 492 5.75 24.63 25.10
C GLY A 492 6.31 23.22 25.30
N TYR A 493 7.32 22.84 24.53
CA TYR A 493 8.05 21.56 24.75
C TYR A 493 9.27 21.84 25.61
N ALA A 494 9.22 21.53 26.91
CA ALA A 494 10.40 21.54 27.76
C ALA A 494 11.31 20.36 27.38
N VAL A 495 12.55 20.64 26.96
CA VAL A 495 13.55 19.64 26.51
C VAL A 495 14.79 19.74 27.43
#